data_e7715b656bca5ab65b4ef23aca083b39
#
_entry.id   e7715b656bca5ab65b4ef23aca083b39
#
_cell.length_a   1.000
_cell.length_b   1.000
_cell.length_c   1.000
_cell.angle_alpha   90.00
_cell.angle_beta   90.00
_cell.angle_gamma   90.00
#
_symmetry.space_group_name_H-M   'P 1'
#
loop_
_entity.id
_entity.type
_entity.pdbx_description
1 polymer ?
#
loop_
_entity_poly.entity_id
_entity_poly.type
_entity_poly.pdbx_seq_one_letter_code
_entity_poly.pdbx_strand_id
1 'polypeptide(L)'
;MIRFLHGIGGRPAHFQPLADALGAAADLAASPALPGHPGTDAGGQDRPRAVRSATEADLVLDAARTWAAQAGPVPGLLIGHSTGGVIALRAVADGLVRPRALVVIDSNVPVTDTALAARAAKARLAARPDWRSVLRASLARDLLVPEPWRERILADLDATPDHPMRELWAAVLAADTRALWAGITVPTLYVRSTRDVHQRDLDAVTQHATVVDVGPGHWPHVTEPEAVAAAIRRWHTTGVHPTR
;
A
#
# COMPACT_ATOMS: atom_id res chain seq x y z
N MET A 1 3.93 -8.60 16.80
CA MET A 1 2.95 -8.94 15.72
C MET A 1 3.00 -7.85 14.67
N ILE A 2 3.20 -8.22 13.43
CA ILE A 2 3.22 -7.33 12.26
C ILE A 2 2.11 -7.78 11.31
N ARG A 3 1.50 -6.87 10.56
CA ARG A 3 0.62 -7.17 9.44
C ARG A 3 1.08 -6.42 8.20
N PHE A 4 0.97 -7.06 7.05
CA PHE A 4 1.45 -6.57 5.77
C PHE A 4 0.29 -6.38 4.79
N LEU A 5 0.28 -5.24 4.08
CA LEU A 5 -0.63 -4.96 2.97
C LEU A 5 0.17 -4.71 1.70
N HIS A 6 0.02 -5.60 0.73
CA HIS A 6 0.73 -5.53 -0.55
C HIS A 6 0.17 -4.48 -1.52
N GLY A 7 0.92 -4.17 -2.57
CA GLY A 7 0.51 -3.28 -3.65
C GLY A 7 -0.48 -3.94 -4.63
N ILE A 8 -0.94 -3.13 -5.60
CA ILE A 8 -1.85 -3.61 -6.66
C ILE A 8 -1.24 -4.79 -7.43
N GLY A 9 -2.05 -5.80 -7.73
CA GLY A 9 -1.62 -7.00 -8.43
C GLY A 9 -0.64 -7.88 -7.64
N GLY A 10 -0.41 -7.58 -6.34
CA GLY A 10 0.55 -8.29 -5.52
C GLY A 10 -0.06 -9.37 -4.62
N ARG A 11 0.78 -9.89 -3.73
CA ARG A 11 0.44 -10.84 -2.67
C ARG A 11 1.19 -10.53 -1.38
N PRO A 12 0.76 -11.02 -0.22
CA PRO A 12 1.55 -10.91 1.01
C PRO A 12 2.99 -11.42 0.85
N ALA A 13 3.19 -12.49 0.08
CA ALA A 13 4.51 -13.09 -0.19
C ALA A 13 5.53 -12.09 -0.79
N HIS A 14 5.11 -10.97 -1.40
CA HIS A 14 6.03 -9.93 -1.86
C HIS A 14 6.78 -9.24 -0.72
N PHE A 15 6.31 -9.38 0.51
CA PHE A 15 7.02 -8.90 1.70
C PHE A 15 8.00 -9.92 2.29
N GLN A 16 8.17 -11.12 1.69
CA GLN A 16 9.04 -12.16 2.26
C GLN A 16 10.44 -11.65 2.60
N PRO A 17 11.17 -10.92 1.72
CA PRO A 17 12.49 -10.41 2.07
C PRO A 17 12.49 -9.51 3.30
N LEU A 18 11.53 -8.59 3.39
CA LEU A 18 11.41 -7.71 4.55
C LEU A 18 10.96 -8.46 5.81
N ALA A 19 10.05 -9.42 5.67
CA ALA A 19 9.59 -10.24 6.79
C ALA A 19 10.74 -11.08 7.38
N ASP A 20 11.59 -11.63 6.55
CA ASP A 20 12.79 -12.36 6.97
C ASP A 20 13.76 -11.41 7.69
N ALA A 21 14.03 -10.25 7.10
CA ALA A 21 14.88 -9.22 7.71
C ALA A 21 14.36 -8.71 9.07
N LEU A 22 13.05 -8.73 9.28
CA LEU A 22 12.41 -8.35 10.54
C LEU A 22 12.24 -9.52 11.52
N GLY A 23 12.44 -10.76 11.11
CA GLY A 23 12.12 -11.96 11.89
C GLY A 23 10.61 -12.18 12.04
N ALA A 24 9.80 -11.82 11.05
CA ALA A 24 8.35 -11.76 11.09
C ALA A 24 7.64 -12.70 10.08
N ALA A 25 8.27 -13.81 9.71
CA ALA A 25 7.73 -14.76 8.73
C ALA A 25 6.33 -15.31 9.11
N ALA A 26 6.12 -15.63 10.39
CA ALA A 26 4.81 -16.08 10.88
C ALA A 26 3.73 -14.99 10.78
N ASP A 27 4.10 -13.74 11.00
CA ASP A 27 3.20 -12.60 10.85
C ASP A 27 2.83 -12.35 9.38
N LEU A 28 3.76 -12.61 8.45
CA LEU A 28 3.51 -12.55 7.02
C LEU A 28 2.48 -13.60 6.59
N ALA A 29 2.63 -14.84 7.04
CA ALA A 29 1.69 -15.91 6.74
C ALA A 29 0.27 -15.65 7.26
N ALA A 30 0.15 -14.84 8.33
CA ALA A 30 -1.12 -14.41 8.89
C ALA A 30 -1.66 -13.10 8.29
N SER A 31 -0.99 -12.53 7.28
CA SER A 31 -1.44 -11.30 6.62
C SER A 31 -2.36 -11.64 5.44
N PRO A 32 -3.61 -11.15 5.41
CA PRO A 32 -4.50 -11.43 4.29
C PRO A 32 -4.09 -10.66 3.04
N ALA A 33 -4.42 -11.20 1.89
CA ALA A 33 -4.30 -10.48 0.63
C ALA A 33 -5.35 -9.35 0.54
N LEU A 34 -5.11 -8.38 -0.35
CA LEU A 34 -6.10 -7.36 -0.67
C LEU A 34 -7.33 -8.01 -1.33
N PRO A 35 -8.53 -7.46 -1.11
CA PRO A 35 -9.75 -7.96 -1.73
C PRO A 35 -9.61 -8.07 -3.25
N GLY A 36 -10.06 -9.20 -3.80
CA GLY A 36 -9.98 -9.49 -5.24
C GLY A 36 -8.60 -9.89 -5.75
N HIS A 37 -7.60 -10.04 -4.86
CA HIS A 37 -6.29 -10.56 -5.22
C HIS A 37 -6.15 -12.04 -4.84
N PRO A 38 -5.30 -12.81 -5.54
CA PRO A 38 -5.08 -14.22 -5.21
C PRO A 38 -4.59 -14.42 -3.76
N GLY A 39 -5.14 -15.43 -3.07
CA GLY A 39 -4.84 -15.68 -1.65
C GLY A 39 -5.79 -14.98 -0.69
N THR A 40 -6.81 -14.28 -1.17
CA THR A 40 -7.97 -13.99 -0.35
C THR A 40 -8.81 -15.26 -0.27
N ASP A 41 -8.98 -15.81 0.95
CA ASP A 41 -9.99 -16.84 1.27
C ASP A 41 -11.42 -16.24 1.27
N ALA A 42 -11.67 -15.27 0.43
CA ALA A 42 -13.02 -14.90 0.07
C ALA A 42 -13.59 -16.12 -0.66
N GLY A 43 -14.12 -17.07 0.14
CA GLY A 43 -14.91 -18.17 -0.38
C GLY A 43 -15.78 -17.61 -1.49
N GLY A 44 -15.56 -18.13 -2.71
CA GLY A 44 -16.10 -17.61 -3.97
C GLY A 44 -17.59 -17.40 -3.93
N GLN A 45 -18.01 -16.35 -3.34
CA GLN A 45 -19.32 -15.81 -3.53
C GLN A 45 -19.12 -14.57 -4.39
N ASP A 46 -19.39 -14.76 -5.70
CA ASP A 46 -20.02 -13.73 -6.51
C ASP A 46 -21.18 -13.14 -5.67
N ARG A 47 -20.85 -12.26 -4.74
CA ARG A 47 -21.88 -11.39 -4.21
C ARG A 47 -22.23 -10.47 -5.38
N PRO A 48 -23.45 -10.59 -5.93
CA PRO A 48 -23.93 -9.60 -6.87
C PRO A 48 -23.86 -8.27 -6.14
N ARG A 49 -22.84 -7.48 -6.46
CA ARG A 49 -22.72 -6.12 -5.97
C ARG A 49 -23.94 -5.40 -6.53
N ALA A 50 -24.91 -5.13 -5.66
CA ALA A 50 -25.97 -4.18 -6.00
C ALA A 50 -25.25 -2.98 -6.61
N VAL A 51 -25.59 -2.65 -7.87
CA VAL A 51 -25.06 -1.53 -8.64
C VAL A 51 -25.44 -0.24 -7.92
N ARG A 52 -24.77 0.08 -6.83
CA ARG A 52 -24.68 1.42 -6.32
C ARG A 52 -23.49 2.03 -7.06
N SER A 53 -23.69 3.22 -7.62
CA SER A 53 -22.59 4.07 -8.06
C SER A 53 -21.73 4.38 -6.84
N ALA A 54 -20.81 3.46 -6.53
CA ALA A 54 -19.86 3.65 -5.44
C ALA A 54 -18.86 4.72 -5.89
N THR A 55 -18.61 5.70 -5.06
CA THR A 55 -17.53 6.66 -5.28
C THR A 55 -16.18 5.95 -5.13
N GLU A 56 -15.11 6.50 -5.69
CA GLU A 56 -13.74 5.97 -5.51
C GLU A 56 -13.36 5.91 -4.01
N ALA A 57 -13.82 6.88 -3.21
CA ALA A 57 -13.64 6.88 -1.77
C ALA A 57 -14.33 5.68 -1.09
N ASP A 58 -15.49 5.28 -1.56
CA ASP A 58 -16.22 4.12 -1.05
C ASP A 58 -15.48 2.82 -1.38
N LEU A 59 -14.87 2.72 -2.57
CA LEU A 59 -14.08 1.54 -2.95
C LEU A 59 -12.84 1.34 -2.07
N VAL A 60 -12.12 2.42 -1.76
CA VAL A 60 -10.97 2.38 -0.84
C VAL A 60 -11.42 2.00 0.57
N LEU A 61 -12.55 2.56 1.04
CA LEU A 61 -13.11 2.23 2.34
C LEU A 61 -13.57 0.76 2.42
N ASP A 62 -14.26 0.28 1.40
CA ASP A 62 -14.72 -1.11 1.34
C ASP A 62 -13.56 -2.10 1.32
N ALA A 63 -12.49 -1.78 0.57
CA ALA A 63 -11.27 -2.57 0.58
C ALA A 63 -10.61 -2.57 1.98
N ALA A 64 -10.55 -1.41 2.65
CA ALA A 64 -10.02 -1.31 4.01
C ALA A 64 -10.84 -2.10 5.03
N ARG A 65 -12.17 -2.02 4.97
CA ARG A 65 -13.08 -2.80 5.83
C ARG A 65 -12.94 -4.30 5.61
N THR A 66 -12.93 -4.72 4.35
CA THR A 66 -12.81 -6.14 4.01
C THR A 66 -11.48 -6.70 4.49
N TRP A 67 -10.39 -5.98 4.23
CA TRP A 67 -9.07 -6.39 4.70
C TRP A 67 -9.01 -6.42 6.25
N ALA A 68 -9.49 -5.39 6.92
CA ALA A 68 -9.48 -5.31 8.39
C ALA A 68 -10.27 -6.44 9.05
N ALA A 69 -11.41 -6.83 8.47
CA ALA A 69 -12.20 -7.95 8.95
C ALA A 69 -11.45 -9.29 8.86
N GLN A 70 -10.64 -9.48 7.81
CA GLN A 70 -9.83 -10.68 7.64
C GLN A 70 -8.55 -10.67 8.50
N ALA A 71 -7.90 -9.50 8.61
CA ALA A 71 -6.67 -9.33 9.38
C ALA A 71 -6.89 -9.50 10.89
N GLY A 72 -8.09 -9.24 11.35
CA GLY A 72 -8.41 -9.18 12.78
C GLY A 72 -7.65 -8.05 13.51
N PRO A 73 -7.46 -8.18 14.82
CA PRO A 73 -6.73 -7.18 15.60
C PRO A 73 -5.29 -7.00 15.14
N VAL A 74 -4.84 -5.74 15.03
CA VAL A 74 -3.46 -5.37 14.66
C VAL A 74 -2.82 -4.58 15.82
N PRO A 75 -2.42 -5.24 16.91
CA PRO A 75 -1.93 -4.53 18.09
C PRO A 75 -0.49 -4.05 17.99
N GLY A 76 0.24 -4.45 16.97
CA GLY A 76 1.65 -4.14 16.76
C GLY A 76 1.88 -3.17 15.59
N LEU A 77 2.66 -3.60 14.61
CA LEU A 77 3.04 -2.80 13.45
C LEU A 77 2.16 -3.17 12.25
N LEU A 78 1.68 -2.15 11.54
CA LEU A 78 1.06 -2.29 10.24
C LEU A 78 1.99 -1.75 9.16
N ILE A 79 2.27 -2.54 8.12
CA ILE A 79 3.14 -2.16 7.01
C ILE A 79 2.35 -2.24 5.71
N GLY A 80 2.20 -1.12 5.00
CA GLY A 80 1.51 -1.07 3.71
C GLY A 80 2.42 -0.56 2.60
N HIS A 81 2.40 -1.23 1.45
CA HIS A 81 3.16 -0.84 0.25
C HIS A 81 2.22 -0.37 -0.86
N SER A 82 2.55 0.74 -1.51
CA SER A 82 1.83 1.22 -2.70
C SER A 82 0.31 1.35 -2.43
N THR A 83 -0.53 0.65 -3.18
CA THR A 83 -1.99 0.54 -2.95
C THR A 83 -2.31 0.12 -1.51
N GLY A 84 -1.58 -0.86 -0.98
CA GLY A 84 -1.74 -1.30 0.41
C GLY A 84 -1.42 -0.21 1.43
N GLY A 85 -0.55 0.73 1.11
CA GLY A 85 -0.27 1.89 1.95
C GLY A 85 -1.46 2.85 2.07
N VAL A 86 -2.17 3.13 0.96
CA VAL A 86 -3.40 3.95 0.99
C VAL A 86 -4.50 3.25 1.78
N ILE A 87 -4.66 1.93 1.60
CA ILE A 87 -5.65 1.15 2.32
C ILE A 87 -5.32 1.08 3.82
N ALA A 88 -4.03 0.95 4.17
CA ALA A 88 -3.57 0.99 5.56
C ALA A 88 -3.85 2.35 6.22
N LEU A 89 -3.55 3.45 5.52
CA LEU A 89 -3.90 4.80 5.97
C LEU A 89 -5.41 4.92 6.22
N ARG A 90 -6.22 4.45 5.29
CA ARG A 90 -7.68 4.46 5.41
C ARG A 90 -8.17 3.65 6.60
N ALA A 91 -7.63 2.43 6.78
CA ALA A 91 -8.00 1.55 7.86
C ALA A 91 -7.67 2.14 9.25
N VAL A 92 -6.54 2.83 9.37
CA VAL A 92 -6.13 3.50 10.62
C VAL A 92 -6.92 4.79 10.85
N ALA A 93 -7.06 5.65 9.84
CA ALA A 93 -7.78 6.92 9.95
C ALA A 93 -9.25 6.73 10.34
N ASP A 94 -9.90 5.69 9.84
CA ASP A 94 -11.30 5.35 10.17
C ASP A 94 -11.44 4.49 11.43
N GLY A 95 -10.33 4.16 12.11
CA GLY A 95 -10.33 3.34 13.33
C GLY A 95 -10.73 1.88 13.12
N LEU A 96 -10.67 1.37 11.88
CA LEU A 96 -10.95 -0.04 11.55
C LEU A 96 -9.91 -0.98 12.16
N VAL A 97 -8.67 -0.51 12.26
CA VAL A 97 -7.58 -1.17 12.98
C VAL A 97 -6.84 -0.15 13.84
N ARG A 98 -6.21 -0.61 14.92
CA ARG A 98 -5.48 0.26 15.87
C ARG A 98 -4.08 -0.31 16.13
N PRO A 99 -3.16 -0.19 15.15
CA PRO A 99 -1.78 -0.60 15.36
C PRO A 99 -1.08 0.34 16.34
N ARG A 100 0.00 -0.13 16.97
CA ARG A 100 0.89 0.75 17.74
C ARG A 100 1.67 1.71 16.85
N ALA A 101 1.93 1.31 15.61
CA ALA A 101 2.66 2.09 14.63
C ALA A 101 2.31 1.69 13.20
N LEU A 102 2.45 2.62 12.27
CA LEU A 102 2.20 2.43 10.84
C LEU A 102 3.48 2.68 10.04
N VAL A 103 3.77 1.81 9.09
CA VAL A 103 4.81 2.01 8.07
C VAL A 103 4.16 2.05 6.70
N VAL A 104 4.40 3.10 5.96
CA VAL A 104 3.92 3.29 4.59
C VAL A 104 5.12 3.25 3.65
N ILE A 105 5.17 2.29 2.76
CA ILE A 105 6.29 2.10 1.83
C ILE A 105 5.88 2.55 0.44
N ASP A 106 6.57 3.55 -0.08
CA ASP A 106 6.45 4.10 -1.45
C ASP A 106 5.01 4.15 -1.98
N SER A 107 4.12 4.62 -1.15
CA SER A 107 2.69 4.69 -1.43
C SER A 107 2.29 6.06 -1.99
N ASN A 108 1.09 6.08 -2.50
CA ASN A 108 0.47 7.25 -3.07
C ASN A 108 0.01 8.19 -1.96
N VAL A 109 0.72 9.30 -1.80
CA VAL A 109 0.44 10.27 -0.76
C VAL A 109 0.34 11.70 -1.30
N PRO A 110 -0.41 11.94 -2.40
CA PRO A 110 -0.52 13.28 -2.94
C PRO A 110 -1.32 14.15 -1.97
N VAL A 111 -0.75 15.29 -1.63
CA VAL A 111 -1.39 16.29 -0.77
C VAL A 111 -1.47 17.66 -1.44
N THR A 112 -0.76 17.87 -2.55
CA THR A 112 -0.89 19.08 -3.35
C THR A 112 -1.97 18.92 -4.44
N ASP A 113 -2.68 20.00 -4.77
CA ASP A 113 -3.71 19.96 -5.82
C ASP A 113 -3.16 19.52 -7.18
N THR A 114 -1.92 19.92 -7.49
CA THR A 114 -1.24 19.50 -8.72
C THR A 114 -1.00 17.99 -8.75
N ALA A 115 -0.52 17.42 -7.65
CA ALA A 115 -0.27 15.98 -7.56
C ALA A 115 -1.59 15.18 -7.57
N LEU A 116 -2.63 15.67 -6.89
CA LEU A 116 -3.96 15.08 -6.94
C LEU A 116 -4.54 15.09 -8.36
N ALA A 117 -4.44 16.22 -9.07
CA ALA A 117 -4.91 16.32 -10.46
C ALA A 117 -4.14 15.36 -11.40
N ALA A 118 -2.82 15.26 -11.24
CA ALA A 118 -2.01 14.32 -12.01
C ALA A 118 -2.39 12.86 -11.75
N ARG A 119 -2.69 12.51 -10.49
CA ARG A 119 -3.14 11.17 -10.09
C ARG A 119 -4.54 10.84 -10.62
N ALA A 120 -5.49 11.79 -10.52
CA ALA A 120 -6.82 11.65 -11.11
C ALA A 120 -6.74 11.48 -12.64
N ALA A 121 -5.83 12.18 -13.32
CA ALA A 121 -5.56 11.96 -14.74
C ALA A 121 -5.03 10.55 -15.02
N LYS A 122 -4.16 10.02 -14.17
CA LYS A 122 -3.63 8.65 -14.27
C LYS A 122 -4.74 7.62 -13.99
N ALA A 123 -5.65 7.88 -13.06
CA ALA A 123 -6.79 7.00 -12.77
C ALA A 123 -7.66 6.74 -14.01
N ARG A 124 -7.80 7.74 -14.90
CA ARG A 124 -8.55 7.57 -16.16
C ARG A 124 -7.96 6.52 -17.11
N LEU A 125 -6.69 6.16 -16.95
CA LEU A 125 -6.08 5.05 -17.71
C LEU A 125 -6.78 3.72 -17.43
N ALA A 126 -7.37 3.54 -16.26
CA ALA A 126 -8.14 2.33 -15.93
C ALA A 126 -9.40 2.15 -16.81
N ALA A 127 -9.92 3.22 -17.42
CA ALA A 127 -11.05 3.14 -18.34
C ALA A 127 -10.67 2.68 -19.77
N ARG A 128 -9.37 2.61 -20.09
CA ARG A 128 -8.89 2.21 -21.41
C ARG A 128 -9.03 0.71 -21.62
N PRO A 129 -9.28 0.23 -22.85
CA PRO A 129 -9.29 -1.21 -23.15
C PRO A 129 -7.94 -1.90 -22.86
N ASP A 130 -6.82 -1.18 -23.01
CA ASP A 130 -5.45 -1.66 -22.80
C ASP A 130 -4.90 -1.35 -21.40
N TRP A 131 -5.75 -1.00 -20.43
CA TRP A 131 -5.37 -0.57 -19.09
C TRP A 131 -4.40 -1.51 -18.37
N ARG A 132 -4.60 -2.83 -18.52
CA ARG A 132 -3.73 -3.84 -17.90
C ARG A 132 -2.32 -3.79 -18.48
N SER A 133 -2.20 -3.70 -19.80
CA SER A 133 -0.89 -3.56 -20.47
C SER A 133 -0.19 -2.27 -20.05
N VAL A 134 -0.93 -1.17 -19.91
CA VAL A 134 -0.40 0.12 -19.42
C VAL A 134 0.09 0.00 -17.98
N LEU A 135 -0.72 -0.60 -17.08
CA LEU A 135 -0.33 -0.85 -15.70
C LEU A 135 0.92 -1.73 -15.63
N ARG A 136 0.90 -2.86 -16.34
CA ARG A 136 2.00 -3.82 -16.39
C ARG A 136 3.30 -3.17 -16.88
N ALA A 137 3.24 -2.40 -17.94
CA ALA A 137 4.41 -1.69 -18.48
C ALA A 137 4.95 -0.63 -17.49
N SER A 138 4.05 0.09 -16.81
CA SER A 138 4.44 1.04 -15.76
C SER A 138 5.15 0.34 -14.60
N LEU A 139 4.59 -0.76 -14.10
CA LEU A 139 5.20 -1.51 -13.01
C LEU A 139 6.52 -2.15 -13.43
N ALA A 140 6.59 -2.77 -14.62
CA ALA A 140 7.81 -3.40 -15.12
C ALA A 140 8.98 -2.42 -15.29
N ARG A 141 8.71 -1.16 -15.65
CA ARG A 141 9.73 -0.11 -15.75
C ARG A 141 10.31 0.25 -14.38
N ASP A 142 9.46 0.28 -13.35
CA ASP A 142 9.85 0.64 -11.99
C ASP A 142 10.35 -0.58 -11.18
N LEU A 143 10.31 -1.77 -11.80
CA LEU A 143 10.64 -3.05 -11.16
C LEU A 143 12.15 -3.29 -11.23
N LEU A 144 12.89 -2.59 -10.37
CA LEU A 144 14.35 -2.72 -10.20
C LEU A 144 14.72 -3.85 -9.23
N VAL A 145 13.94 -4.93 -9.21
CA VAL A 145 14.15 -6.07 -8.33
C VAL A 145 14.91 -7.20 -9.05
N PRO A 146 15.73 -7.97 -8.33
CA PRO A 146 16.44 -9.12 -8.92
C PRO A 146 15.48 -10.27 -9.24
N GLU A 147 15.89 -11.14 -10.14
CA GLU A 147 15.25 -12.44 -10.29
C GLU A 147 15.47 -13.31 -9.03
N PRO A 148 14.52 -14.15 -8.63
CA PRO A 148 13.27 -14.46 -9.31
C PRO A 148 12.10 -13.52 -8.94
N TRP A 149 12.32 -12.47 -8.19
CA TRP A 149 11.26 -11.57 -7.70
C TRP A 149 10.57 -10.82 -8.83
N ARG A 150 11.33 -10.42 -9.86
CA ARG A 150 10.78 -9.74 -11.04
C ARG A 150 9.71 -10.60 -11.72
N GLU A 151 10.04 -11.85 -11.99
CA GLU A 151 9.13 -12.79 -12.63
C GLU A 151 7.88 -13.03 -11.76
N ARG A 152 8.07 -13.27 -10.46
CA ARG A 152 6.96 -13.49 -9.51
C ARG A 152 5.98 -12.32 -9.44
N ILE A 153 6.50 -11.10 -9.30
CA ILE A 153 5.65 -9.90 -9.20
C ILE A 153 4.82 -9.71 -10.48
N LEU A 154 5.43 -9.92 -11.65
CA LEU A 154 4.71 -9.82 -12.92
C LEU A 154 3.71 -10.96 -13.11
N ALA A 155 4.06 -12.18 -12.74
CA ALA A 155 3.15 -13.33 -12.81
C ALA A 155 1.94 -13.16 -11.88
N ASP A 156 2.15 -12.65 -10.66
CA ASP A 156 1.05 -12.39 -9.72
C ASP A 156 0.13 -11.26 -10.21
N LEU A 157 0.70 -10.22 -10.83
CA LEU A 157 -0.08 -9.18 -11.49
C LEU A 157 -0.94 -9.78 -12.62
N ASP A 158 -0.36 -10.63 -13.46
CA ASP A 158 -1.05 -11.26 -14.59
C ASP A 158 -2.15 -12.25 -14.12
N ALA A 159 -1.96 -12.88 -12.95
CA ALA A 159 -2.92 -13.81 -12.34
C ALA A 159 -4.06 -13.11 -11.57
N THR A 160 -3.94 -11.81 -11.28
CA THR A 160 -4.96 -11.07 -10.55
C THR A 160 -6.17 -10.78 -11.46
N PRO A 161 -7.43 -11.04 -11.02
CA PRO A 161 -8.62 -10.80 -11.81
C PRO A 161 -8.77 -9.33 -12.24
N ASP A 162 -9.18 -9.11 -13.51
CA ASP A 162 -9.24 -7.79 -14.14
C ASP A 162 -10.13 -6.79 -13.39
N HIS A 163 -11.37 -7.19 -13.12
CA HIS A 163 -12.39 -6.26 -12.64
C HIS A 163 -12.04 -5.66 -11.28
N PRO A 164 -11.81 -6.45 -10.21
CA PRO A 164 -11.51 -5.89 -8.90
C PRO A 164 -10.18 -5.13 -8.88
N MET A 165 -9.17 -5.60 -9.63
CA MET A 165 -7.88 -4.92 -9.71
C MET A 165 -8.00 -3.55 -10.37
N ARG A 166 -8.74 -3.46 -11.48
CA ARG A 166 -8.95 -2.22 -12.23
C ARG A 166 -9.66 -1.16 -11.38
N GLU A 167 -10.74 -1.55 -10.73
CA GLU A 167 -11.53 -0.64 -9.88
C GLU A 167 -10.70 -0.13 -8.71
N LEU A 168 -10.01 -1.02 -8.01
CA LEU A 168 -9.18 -0.65 -6.87
C LEU A 168 -8.01 0.25 -7.30
N TRP A 169 -7.37 -0.04 -8.44
CA TRP A 169 -6.29 0.79 -8.97
C TRP A 169 -6.77 2.21 -9.28
N ALA A 170 -7.90 2.34 -9.98
CA ALA A 170 -8.50 3.63 -10.28
C ALA A 170 -8.84 4.40 -9.00
N ALA A 171 -9.51 3.74 -8.05
CA ALA A 171 -9.93 4.33 -6.79
C ALA A 171 -8.76 4.86 -5.95
N VAL A 172 -7.70 4.07 -5.82
CA VAL A 172 -6.50 4.46 -5.07
C VAL A 172 -5.75 5.61 -5.73
N LEU A 173 -5.71 5.66 -7.07
CA LEU A 173 -5.09 6.78 -7.80
C LEU A 173 -5.89 8.07 -7.66
N ALA A 174 -7.21 7.99 -7.62
CA ALA A 174 -8.10 9.15 -7.49
C ALA A 174 -8.30 9.61 -6.04
N ALA A 175 -7.90 8.78 -5.06
CA ALA A 175 -8.12 9.07 -3.64
C ALA A 175 -7.40 10.35 -3.19
N ASP A 176 -8.14 11.25 -2.55
CA ASP A 176 -7.57 12.36 -1.79
C ASP A 176 -7.10 11.87 -0.41
N THR A 177 -5.79 11.78 -0.24
CA THR A 177 -5.19 11.26 0.99
C THR A 177 -5.01 12.31 2.08
N ARG A 178 -5.29 13.60 1.82
CA ARG A 178 -5.10 14.70 2.81
C ARG A 178 -5.87 14.45 4.10
N ALA A 179 -7.17 14.14 3.97
CA ALA A 179 -8.01 13.86 5.13
C ALA A 179 -7.56 12.60 5.88
N LEU A 180 -7.02 11.60 5.16
CA LEU A 180 -6.48 10.38 5.78
C LEU A 180 -5.28 10.72 6.64
N TRP A 181 -4.32 11.50 6.12
CA TRP A 181 -3.16 11.92 6.90
C TRP A 181 -3.54 12.71 8.16
N ALA A 182 -4.49 13.62 8.06
CA ALA A 182 -4.99 14.38 9.20
C ALA A 182 -5.64 13.48 10.28
N GLY A 183 -6.21 12.34 9.88
CA GLY A 183 -6.81 11.35 10.78
C GLY A 183 -5.81 10.37 11.41
N ILE A 184 -4.54 10.38 11.00
CA ILE A 184 -3.54 9.46 11.57
C ILE A 184 -3.10 9.95 12.95
N THR A 185 -3.36 9.11 13.95
CA THR A 185 -3.02 9.41 15.36
C THR A 185 -1.92 8.50 15.92
N VAL A 186 -1.48 7.53 15.14
CA VAL A 186 -0.40 6.62 15.53
C VAL A 186 0.95 7.09 14.95
N PRO A 187 2.06 6.77 15.62
CA PRO A 187 3.39 6.98 15.04
C PRO A 187 3.49 6.37 13.65
N THR A 188 3.96 7.16 12.69
CA THR A 188 4.01 6.72 11.29
C THR A 188 5.39 6.95 10.70
N LEU A 189 5.92 5.94 10.01
CA LEU A 189 7.11 5.99 9.19
C LEU A 189 6.71 5.92 7.71
N TYR A 190 7.16 6.89 6.92
CA TYR A 190 7.06 6.83 5.47
C TYR A 190 8.42 6.47 4.87
N VAL A 191 8.49 5.31 4.25
CA VAL A 191 9.68 4.84 3.52
C VAL A 191 9.53 5.25 2.06
N ARG A 192 10.34 6.22 1.64
CA ARG A 192 10.37 6.72 0.28
C ARG A 192 11.44 5.99 -0.53
N SER A 193 11.09 5.60 -1.75
CA SER A 193 12.08 5.30 -2.78
C SER A 193 12.50 6.56 -3.54
N THR A 194 13.45 6.46 -4.45
CA THR A 194 13.87 7.58 -5.30
C THR A 194 12.87 7.91 -6.43
N ARG A 195 11.65 7.36 -6.37
CA ARG A 195 10.56 7.66 -7.30
C ARG A 195 9.96 9.04 -7.07
N ASP A 196 9.20 9.46 -8.05
CA ASP A 196 8.50 10.74 -8.24
C ASP A 196 7.51 11.15 -7.12
N VAL A 197 7.93 11.17 -5.88
CA VAL A 197 7.20 11.88 -4.84
C VAL A 197 7.81 13.26 -4.72
N HIS A 198 7.03 14.27 -5.08
CA HIS A 198 7.50 15.65 -4.99
C HIS A 198 7.80 16.04 -3.55
N GLN A 199 8.88 16.80 -3.33
CA GLN A 199 9.27 17.24 -2.01
C GLN A 199 8.13 17.96 -1.26
N ARG A 200 7.33 18.78 -1.98
CA ARG A 200 6.16 19.48 -1.40
C ARG A 200 5.10 18.54 -0.82
N ASP A 201 4.87 17.38 -1.44
CA ASP A 201 3.95 16.37 -0.90
C ASP A 201 4.53 15.73 0.36
N LEU A 202 5.85 15.54 0.40
CA LEU A 202 6.53 15.02 1.59
C LEU A 202 6.56 16.04 2.73
N ASP A 203 6.80 17.32 2.43
CA ASP A 203 6.80 18.38 3.45
C ASP A 203 5.47 18.43 4.20
N ALA A 204 4.36 18.23 3.48
CA ALA A 204 3.05 18.15 4.09
C ALA A 204 2.83 16.85 4.91
N VAL A 205 3.43 15.73 4.49
CA VAL A 205 3.36 14.45 5.20
C VAL A 205 4.27 14.43 6.44
N THR A 206 5.39 15.14 6.44
CA THR A 206 6.33 15.19 7.60
C THR A 206 5.70 15.73 8.88
N GLN A 207 4.57 16.42 8.78
CA GLN A 207 3.78 16.82 9.95
C GLN A 207 3.11 15.62 10.64
N HIS A 208 2.92 14.51 9.93
CA HIS A 208 2.21 13.31 10.39
C HIS A 208 3.08 12.06 10.41
N ALA A 209 4.21 12.06 9.73
CA ALA A 209 5.10 10.92 9.58
C ALA A 209 6.57 11.32 9.56
N THR A 210 7.42 10.44 10.09
CA THR A 210 8.86 10.49 9.83
C THR A 210 9.12 9.96 8.42
N VAL A 211 9.89 10.68 7.61
CA VAL A 211 10.24 10.25 6.25
C VAL A 211 11.68 9.75 6.22
N VAL A 212 11.91 8.59 5.59
CA VAL A 212 13.24 8.06 5.32
C VAL A 212 13.37 7.63 3.86
N ASP A 213 14.53 7.85 3.29
CA ASP A 213 14.85 7.43 1.92
C ASP A 213 15.54 6.08 1.93
N VAL A 214 15.03 5.12 1.14
CA VAL A 214 15.61 3.79 1.01
C VAL A 214 15.56 3.33 -0.44
N GLY A 215 16.73 3.17 -1.06
CA GLY A 215 16.93 2.51 -2.33
C GLY A 215 16.20 3.09 -3.53
N PRO A 216 16.54 2.63 -4.72
CA PRO A 216 15.83 2.97 -5.95
C PRO A 216 14.61 2.07 -6.15
N GLY A 217 13.66 2.56 -6.96
CA GLY A 217 12.51 1.77 -7.44
C GLY A 217 11.36 1.64 -6.45
N HIS A 218 10.28 1.03 -6.94
CA HIS A 218 9.01 0.98 -6.24
C HIS A 218 8.91 -0.11 -5.15
N TRP A 219 9.85 -1.03 -5.10
CA TRP A 219 9.84 -2.18 -4.17
C TRP A 219 11.05 -2.20 -3.23
N PRO A 220 11.31 -1.14 -2.43
CA PRO A 220 12.48 -1.13 -1.55
C PRO A 220 12.46 -2.27 -0.51
N HIS A 221 11.28 -2.75 -0.13
CA HIS A 221 11.12 -3.92 0.76
C HIS A 221 11.55 -5.26 0.13
N VAL A 222 11.78 -5.28 -1.19
CA VAL A 222 12.32 -6.43 -1.92
C VAL A 222 13.79 -6.20 -2.31
N THR A 223 14.13 -4.99 -2.77
CA THR A 223 15.50 -4.68 -3.24
C THR A 223 16.48 -4.41 -2.11
N GLU A 224 16.00 -3.78 -1.04
CA GLU A 224 16.82 -3.31 0.09
C GLU A 224 16.18 -3.70 1.44
N PRO A 225 15.78 -4.97 1.64
CA PRO A 225 14.98 -5.39 2.79
C PRO A 225 15.67 -5.09 4.13
N GLU A 226 17.00 -5.27 4.20
CA GLU A 226 17.77 -4.98 5.39
C GLU A 226 17.83 -3.47 5.70
N ALA A 227 17.94 -2.63 4.68
CA ALA A 227 17.93 -1.19 4.86
C ALA A 227 16.55 -0.71 5.36
N VAL A 228 15.47 -1.23 4.79
CA VAL A 228 14.10 -0.96 5.25
C VAL A 228 13.90 -1.44 6.70
N ALA A 229 14.31 -2.68 7.00
CA ALA A 229 14.20 -3.24 8.35
C ALA A 229 15.03 -2.43 9.37
N ALA A 230 16.23 -2.00 9.00
CA ALA A 230 17.07 -1.17 9.84
C ALA A 230 16.44 0.23 10.08
N ALA A 231 15.83 0.82 9.05
CA ALA A 231 15.11 2.09 9.17
C ALA A 231 13.92 1.96 10.15
N ILE A 232 13.12 0.89 10.02
CA ILE A 232 12.00 0.59 10.91
C ILE A 232 12.49 0.43 12.36
N ARG A 233 13.54 -0.38 12.57
CA ARG A 233 14.09 -0.61 13.91
C ARG A 233 14.63 0.68 14.55
N ARG A 234 15.45 1.46 13.82
CA ARG A 234 15.97 2.75 14.32
C ARG A 234 14.85 3.71 14.68
N TRP A 235 13.88 3.90 13.79
CA TRP A 235 12.76 4.77 14.03
C TRP A 235 11.95 4.34 15.27
N HIS A 236 11.71 3.04 15.44
CA HIS A 236 10.97 2.52 16.58
C HIS A 236 11.71 2.70 17.91
N THR A 237 13.06 2.61 17.91
CA THR A 237 13.88 2.77 19.13
C THR A 237 14.13 4.23 19.51
N THR A 238 14.19 5.14 18.54
CA THR A 238 14.48 6.56 18.83
C THR A 238 13.31 7.31 19.45
N GLY A 239 12.10 6.75 19.40
CA GLY A 239 10.89 7.40 19.94
C GLY A 239 10.60 8.77 19.32
N VAL A 240 11.28 9.14 18.21
CA VAL A 240 11.06 10.40 17.50
C VAL A 240 9.73 10.30 16.77
N HIS A 241 8.68 10.58 17.51
CA HIS A 241 7.35 10.79 16.96
C HIS A 241 7.15 12.30 16.78
N PRO A 242 6.55 12.75 15.68
CA PRO A 242 6.13 14.15 15.58
C PRO A 242 5.30 14.48 16.81
N THR A 243 5.77 15.44 17.62
CA THR A 243 5.00 15.97 18.73
C THR A 243 3.76 16.64 18.17
N ARG A 244 2.60 16.30 18.72
CA ARG A 244 1.32 16.92 18.36
C ARG A 244 1.33 18.41 18.66
#